data_e183b021dec0d46e383b926bdf3fe064
#
_entry.id   e183b021dec0d46e383b926bdf3fe064
#
_cell.length_a   1.000
_cell.length_b   1.000
_cell.length_c   1.000
_cell.angle_alpha   90.00
_cell.angle_beta   90.00
_cell.angle_gamma   90.00
#
_symmetry.space_group_name_H-M   'P 1'
#
loop_
_entity.id
_entity.type
_entity.pdbx_description
1 polymer ?
#
loop_
_entity_poly.entity_id
_entity_poly.type
_entity_poly.pdbx_seq_one_letter_code
_entity_poly.pdbx_strand_id
1 'polypeptide(L)'
;PKDVFICDWHYERAEQTAVYFAMKGFDVATCPWRNPQKALQQVDDMIHFRQHSNPEMSRHFQGIIETVWSGADSFLEAYYNPTTYKQEVSDAVTVKKLIEKYKTLENR
;
A
#
# COMPACT_ATOMS: atom_id res chain seq x y z
N PRO A 1 -3.30 19.55 13.68
CA PRO A 1 -2.18 19.06 14.47
C PRO A 1 -1.32 18.06 13.70
N LYS A 2 0.00 18.18 13.81
CA LYS A 2 0.95 17.39 13.06
C LYS A 2 1.23 16.01 13.66
N ASP A 3 0.63 15.72 14.79
CA ASP A 3 0.72 14.42 15.46
C ASP A 3 -0.30 13.40 14.94
N VAL A 4 -1.07 13.76 13.92
CA VAL A 4 -2.00 12.86 13.25
C VAL A 4 -1.29 12.13 12.11
N PHE A 5 -1.46 10.81 12.04
CA PHE A 5 -0.97 9.98 10.96
C PHE A 5 -2.08 9.83 9.90
N ILE A 6 -1.77 10.13 8.65
CA ILE A 6 -2.74 10.08 7.56
C ILE A 6 -2.70 8.70 6.89
N CYS A 7 -3.84 8.03 6.83
CA CYS A 7 -4.03 6.81 6.06
C CYS A 7 -4.81 7.16 4.79
N ASP A 8 -4.13 7.20 3.67
CA ASP A 8 -4.68 7.70 2.41
C ASP A 8 -5.34 6.57 1.62
N TRP A 9 -6.65 6.60 1.54
CA TRP A 9 -7.48 5.55 0.92
C TRP A 9 -7.80 5.78 -0.57
N HIS A 10 -7.01 6.53 -1.27
CA HIS A 10 -7.21 6.73 -2.71
C HIS A 10 -6.60 5.55 -3.48
N TYR A 11 -7.30 4.44 -3.51
CA TYR A 11 -6.82 3.15 -4.01
C TYR A 11 -6.18 3.22 -5.38
N GLU A 12 -6.74 4.03 -6.27
CA GLU A 12 -6.31 4.13 -7.67
C GLU A 12 -5.42 5.35 -7.93
N ARG A 13 -5.39 6.34 -7.03
CA ARG A 13 -4.76 7.64 -7.27
C ARG A 13 -4.05 8.19 -6.03
N ALA A 14 -3.42 7.33 -5.26
CA ALA A 14 -2.79 7.70 -4.00
C ALA A 14 -1.56 8.60 -4.18
N GLU A 15 -0.94 8.56 -5.35
CA GLU A 15 0.31 9.27 -5.61
C GLU A 15 0.20 10.79 -5.43
N GLN A 16 -0.93 11.38 -5.76
CA GLN A 16 -1.11 12.84 -5.64
C GLN A 16 -1.42 13.27 -4.22
N THR A 17 -2.28 12.53 -3.54
CA THR A 17 -2.73 12.91 -2.20
C THR A 17 -1.69 12.64 -1.13
N ALA A 18 -0.91 11.56 -1.24
CA ALA A 18 0.19 11.28 -0.33
C ALA A 18 1.22 12.41 -0.35
N VAL A 19 1.59 12.88 -1.53
CA VAL A 19 2.52 14.00 -1.68
C VAL A 19 1.96 15.26 -1.02
N TYR A 20 0.68 15.54 -1.21
CA TYR A 20 0.03 16.70 -0.60
C TYR A 20 0.17 16.68 0.93
N PHE A 21 -0.15 15.55 1.56
CA PHE A 21 -0.07 15.45 3.02
C PHE A 21 1.38 15.55 3.52
N ALA A 22 2.32 14.94 2.82
CA ALA A 22 3.73 15.04 3.17
C ALA A 22 4.23 16.48 3.06
N MET A 23 3.81 17.21 2.03
CA MET A 23 4.13 18.65 1.87
C MET A 23 3.59 19.48 3.04
N LYS A 24 2.45 19.11 3.57
CA LYS A 24 1.85 19.80 4.72
C LYS A 24 2.47 19.39 6.06
N GLY A 25 3.43 18.46 6.05
CA GLY A 25 4.14 18.04 7.25
C GLY A 25 3.48 16.91 8.02
N PHE A 26 2.58 16.15 7.41
CA PHE A 26 1.97 14.98 8.01
C PHE A 26 2.68 13.70 7.61
N ASP A 27 2.83 12.79 8.56
CA ASP A 27 3.19 11.42 8.23
C ASP A 27 2.02 10.75 7.51
N VAL A 28 2.32 10.05 6.42
CA VAL A 28 1.30 9.47 5.55
C VAL A 28 1.71 8.08 5.07
N ALA A 29 0.74 7.17 5.05
CA ALA A 29 0.84 5.90 4.33
C ALA A 29 -0.29 5.83 3.32
N THR A 30 -0.02 5.25 2.17
CA THR A 30 -1.08 4.93 1.21
C THR A 30 -1.68 3.58 1.54
N CYS A 31 -3.00 3.44 1.31
CA CYS A 31 -3.76 2.28 1.76
C CYS A 31 -4.41 1.60 0.56
N PRO A 32 -3.69 0.71 -0.15
CA PRO A 32 -4.25 0.00 -1.29
C PRO A 32 -5.28 -1.04 -0.87
N TRP A 33 -5.99 -1.56 -1.85
CA TRP A 33 -7.02 -2.55 -1.64
C TRP A 33 -6.80 -3.72 -2.61
N ARG A 34 -7.85 -4.28 -3.14
CA ARG A 34 -7.90 -5.54 -3.88
C ARG A 34 -7.25 -5.54 -5.27
N ASN A 35 -6.73 -4.43 -5.75
CA ASN A 35 -6.04 -4.37 -7.05
C ASN A 35 -4.53 -4.56 -6.84
N PRO A 36 -3.98 -5.73 -7.15
CA PRO A 36 -2.56 -5.99 -6.87
C PRO A 36 -1.62 -5.11 -7.69
N GLN A 37 -1.99 -4.75 -8.92
CA GLN A 37 -1.15 -3.87 -9.74
C GLN A 37 -1.05 -2.47 -9.13
N LYS A 38 -2.18 -1.93 -8.67
CA LYS A 38 -2.21 -0.63 -8.01
C LYS A 38 -1.48 -0.67 -6.67
N ALA A 39 -1.63 -1.74 -5.91
CA ALA A 39 -0.92 -1.91 -4.65
C ALA A 39 0.60 -1.93 -4.86
N LEU A 40 1.07 -2.69 -5.83
CA LEU A 40 2.50 -2.73 -6.16
C LEU A 40 3.01 -1.39 -6.66
N GLN A 41 2.21 -0.68 -7.44
CA GLN A 41 2.56 0.66 -7.89
C GLN A 41 2.72 1.62 -6.70
N GLN A 42 1.83 1.53 -5.72
CA GLN A 42 1.93 2.38 -4.52
C GLN A 42 3.20 2.10 -3.71
N VAL A 43 3.65 0.84 -3.67
CA VAL A 43 4.95 0.52 -3.07
C VAL A 43 6.08 1.24 -3.81
N ASP A 44 6.10 1.12 -5.13
CA ASP A 44 7.12 1.75 -5.95
C ASP A 44 7.07 3.27 -5.85
N ASP A 45 5.86 3.86 -5.86
CA ASP A 45 5.68 5.30 -5.68
C ASP A 45 6.23 5.77 -4.34
N MET A 46 5.93 5.03 -3.27
CA MET A 46 6.40 5.37 -1.93
C MET A 46 7.92 5.35 -1.83
N ILE A 47 8.56 4.34 -2.45
CA ILE A 47 10.02 4.25 -2.53
C ILE A 47 10.58 5.44 -3.31
N HIS A 48 9.96 5.75 -4.45
CA HIS A 48 10.38 6.87 -5.30
C HIS A 48 10.30 8.19 -4.54
N PHE A 49 9.18 8.44 -3.84
CA PHE A 49 9.01 9.67 -3.07
C PHE A 49 10.07 9.80 -1.99
N ARG A 50 10.38 8.71 -1.27
CA ARG A 50 11.40 8.75 -0.24
C ARG A 50 12.80 9.03 -0.78
N GLN A 51 13.10 8.50 -1.96
CA GLN A 51 14.42 8.65 -2.58
C GLN A 51 14.62 10.02 -3.22
N HIS A 52 13.55 10.66 -3.70
CA HIS A 52 13.63 11.87 -4.53
C HIS A 52 13.11 13.12 -3.85
N SER A 53 12.62 13.03 -2.62
CA SER A 53 12.22 14.19 -1.85
C SER A 53 13.40 14.73 -1.02
N ASN A 54 13.28 15.98 -0.54
CA ASN A 54 14.26 16.49 0.41
C ASN A 54 14.17 15.73 1.73
N PRO A 55 15.21 15.77 2.60
CA PRO A 55 15.23 14.97 3.81
C PRO A 55 14.05 15.19 4.75
N GLU A 56 13.57 16.42 4.85
CA GLU A 56 12.43 16.73 5.71
C GLU A 56 11.15 16.07 5.21
N MET A 57 10.86 16.21 3.91
CA MET A 57 9.66 15.63 3.31
C MET A 57 9.74 14.10 3.22
N SER A 58 10.93 13.57 2.92
CA SER A 58 11.16 12.14 2.75
C SER A 58 10.72 11.35 3.98
N ARG A 59 10.99 11.84 5.18
CA ARG A 59 10.63 11.13 6.42
C ARG A 59 9.14 11.01 6.67
N HIS A 60 8.32 11.81 5.98
CA HIS A 60 6.87 11.77 6.13
C HIS A 60 6.23 10.63 5.33
N PHE A 61 6.91 10.09 4.32
CA PHE A 61 6.42 8.96 3.55
C PHE A 61 6.70 7.66 4.31
N GLN A 62 5.68 7.12 5.00
CA GLN A 62 5.86 6.00 5.93
C GLN A 62 5.78 4.63 5.26
N GLY A 63 5.08 4.51 4.14
CA GLY A 63 4.91 3.24 3.44
C GLY A 63 3.47 2.98 3.06
N ILE A 64 3.08 1.72 3.06
CA ILE A 64 1.72 1.32 2.72
C ILE A 64 1.09 0.50 3.84
N ILE A 65 -0.24 0.53 3.89
CA ILE A 65 -1.05 -0.32 4.78
C ILE A 65 -2.11 -0.97 3.90
N GLU A 66 -1.97 -2.26 3.63
CA GLU A 66 -2.96 -2.98 2.83
C GLU A 66 -4.29 -3.06 3.58
N THR A 67 -5.38 -2.79 2.86
CA THR A 67 -6.72 -2.85 3.44
C THR A 67 -7.47 -4.08 2.93
N VAL A 68 -8.16 -4.75 3.83
CA VAL A 68 -8.97 -5.95 3.52
C VAL A 68 -10.39 -5.67 3.95
N TRP A 69 -11.31 -5.72 2.99
CA TRP A 69 -12.73 -5.40 3.23
C TRP A 69 -13.64 -6.62 3.08
N SER A 70 -13.11 -7.75 2.64
CA SER A 70 -13.84 -9.01 2.61
C SER A 70 -13.96 -9.58 4.02
N GLY A 71 -14.93 -10.48 4.23
CA GLY A 71 -15.04 -11.20 5.50
C GLY A 71 -13.81 -12.05 5.76
N ALA A 72 -13.51 -12.28 7.04
CA ALA A 72 -12.34 -13.06 7.44
C ALA A 72 -12.34 -14.47 6.83
N ASP A 73 -13.50 -15.11 6.79
CA ASP A 73 -13.64 -16.46 6.22
C ASP A 73 -13.30 -16.47 4.73
N SER A 74 -13.87 -15.52 3.99
CA SER A 74 -13.62 -15.39 2.53
C SER A 74 -12.17 -15.10 2.24
N PHE A 75 -11.57 -14.21 3.04
CA PHE A 75 -10.14 -13.86 2.88
C PHE A 75 -9.25 -15.07 3.12
N LEU A 76 -9.44 -15.79 4.23
CA LEU A 76 -8.63 -16.94 4.57
C LEU A 76 -8.79 -18.07 3.55
N GLU A 77 -10.01 -18.30 3.09
CA GLU A 77 -10.26 -19.31 2.04
C GLU A 77 -9.52 -18.94 0.75
N ALA A 78 -9.62 -17.70 0.31
CA ALA A 78 -8.94 -17.25 -0.91
C ALA A 78 -7.41 -17.26 -0.76
N TYR A 79 -6.91 -16.98 0.45
CA TYR A 79 -5.49 -16.95 0.72
C TYR A 79 -4.86 -18.36 0.69
N TYR A 80 -5.51 -19.32 1.35
CA TYR A 80 -4.97 -20.67 1.49
C TYR A 80 -5.42 -21.63 0.38
N ASN A 81 -6.56 -21.37 -0.27
CA ASN A 81 -7.12 -22.21 -1.33
C ASN A 81 -7.43 -21.38 -2.57
N PRO A 82 -6.40 -20.85 -3.25
CA PRO A 82 -6.60 -19.90 -4.35
C PRO A 82 -7.34 -20.47 -5.56
N THR A 83 -7.40 -21.79 -5.70
CA THR A 83 -8.12 -22.45 -6.82
C THR A 83 -9.63 -22.36 -6.69
N THR A 84 -10.14 -22.09 -5.47
CA THR A 84 -11.58 -21.97 -5.21
C THR A 84 -12.12 -20.62 -5.70
N TYR A 85 -11.28 -19.60 -5.70
CA TYR A 85 -11.66 -18.25 -6.09
C TYR A 85 -10.91 -17.84 -7.35
N LYS A 86 -11.63 -17.77 -8.47
CA LYS A 86 -11.07 -17.39 -9.78
C LYS A 86 -11.07 -15.89 -10.01
N GLN A 87 -10.92 -15.10 -8.95
CA GLN A 87 -10.87 -13.64 -9.09
C GLN A 87 -9.42 -13.19 -9.27
N GLU A 88 -9.15 -12.56 -10.41
CA GLU A 88 -7.83 -11.96 -10.68
C GLU A 88 -7.53 -10.80 -9.73
N VAL A 89 -8.58 -10.14 -9.25
CA VAL A 89 -8.50 -9.01 -8.34
C VAL A 89 -9.16 -9.39 -7.03
N SER A 90 -8.38 -9.58 -5.98
CA SER A 90 -8.89 -9.92 -4.66
C SER A 90 -7.92 -9.44 -3.58
N ASP A 91 -8.45 -9.28 -2.37
CA ASP A 91 -7.65 -8.90 -1.21
C ASP A 91 -6.51 -9.91 -0.96
N ALA A 92 -6.82 -11.22 -1.06
CA ALA A 92 -5.85 -12.27 -0.80
C ALA A 92 -4.72 -12.29 -1.81
N VAL A 93 -5.04 -12.10 -3.10
CA VAL A 93 -4.03 -12.02 -4.16
C VAL A 93 -3.12 -10.81 -3.92
N THR A 94 -3.73 -9.68 -3.58
CA THR A 94 -2.99 -8.44 -3.30
C THR A 94 -2.02 -8.62 -2.14
N VAL A 95 -2.49 -9.19 -1.03
CA VAL A 95 -1.63 -9.45 0.13
C VAL A 95 -0.45 -10.35 -0.25
N LYS A 96 -0.69 -11.42 -1.00
CA LYS A 96 0.40 -12.32 -1.43
C LYS A 96 1.42 -11.59 -2.29
N LYS A 97 0.96 -10.78 -3.24
CA LYS A 97 1.86 -10.01 -4.11
C LYS A 97 2.69 -9.00 -3.33
N LEU A 98 2.09 -8.36 -2.34
CA LEU A 98 2.81 -7.42 -1.48
C LEU A 98 3.86 -8.13 -0.63
N ILE A 99 3.56 -9.31 -0.10
CA ILE A 99 4.52 -10.11 0.65
C ILE A 99 5.70 -10.50 -0.23
N GLU A 100 5.44 -10.95 -1.45
CA GLU A 100 6.50 -11.28 -2.43
C GLU A 100 7.37 -10.06 -2.71
N LYS A 101 6.75 -8.90 -2.95
CA LYS A 101 7.47 -7.65 -3.20
C LYS A 101 8.33 -7.26 -2.01
N TYR A 102 7.80 -7.35 -0.80
CA TYR A 102 8.53 -7.05 0.42
C TYR A 102 9.79 -7.91 0.56
N LYS A 103 9.67 -9.20 0.26
CA LYS A 103 10.82 -10.11 0.31
C LYS A 103 11.92 -9.71 -0.67
N THR A 104 11.57 -9.22 -1.87
CA THR A 104 12.57 -8.73 -2.82
C THR A 104 13.27 -7.48 -2.30
N LEU A 105 12.56 -6.63 -1.57
CA LEU A 105 13.15 -5.40 -0.99
C LEU A 105 14.09 -5.71 0.18
N GLU A 106 13.78 -6.71 0.99
CA GLU A 106 14.64 -7.12 2.09
C GLU A 106 16.00 -7.66 1.63
N ASN A 107 16.03 -8.26 0.45
CA ASN A 107 17.23 -8.91 -0.08
C ASN A 107 18.14 -7.96 -0.88
N ARG A 108 17.90 -6.67 -0.83
CA ARG A 108 18.73 -5.67 -1.50
C ARG A 108 19.98 -5.32 -0.74
#